data_ae1bf1b8e775466ffa986a6c1b931af2
#
_entry.id   ae1bf1b8e775466ffa986a6c1b931af2
#
_cell.length_a   1.000
_cell.length_b   1.000
_cell.length_c   1.000
_cell.angle_alpha   90.00
_cell.angle_beta   90.00
_cell.angle_gamma   90.00
#
_symmetry.space_group_name_H-M   'P 1'
#
loop_
_entity.id
_entity.type
_entity.pdbx_description
1 polymer ?
#
loop_
_entity_poly.entity_id
_entity_poly.type
_entity_poly.pdbx_seq_one_letter_code
_entity_poly.pdbx_strand_id
1 'polypeptide(L)'
;MAPGEVLALVGENGAGKSTLVSVACGLYRADAGTVSAFGRQLPPADPRAAIDAGIGVVYQHFMLVGPLTVWENAVLGREPRRLGFIDRRRSRREAADVAARLGLAIDVDARVETLSVAAQQRVEILKQLWRGARALILDEPTALLSPQESAELMRTVRALAAEGRAVLFISHKLREVLAVADRIAVIRRGNILRAAAPRSRTDTAALADLMMGGAPAVVARSSPSRMLPQPGIVLRARELTCSSDRGLPALRGVSFDVRSGEVVGVAGVDGNGQTELAEAIAGLRSAGGLLSLDGDTSFHRSPAAARRAGMAHLPEDRRRLALCGSLSVEENLALGHHSSPPYARGFLIDRPGRRAMAQRLIAEFDVRTPDPSARAADLSGGNQQKLVAARELSGGPPPRLIVAVHPTRGLDPRASRRVHEALFAAQRGGAAILVVSLDLDELRELCHRILVLFDGRIAGEAAPDASDEQLGRMMLGQVPAVA
;
A
#
# COMPACT_ATOMS: atom_id res chain seq x y z
N MET A 1 -23.02 10.70 -11.79
CA MET A 1 -23.05 9.26 -12.04
C MET A 1 -24.46 8.81 -12.29
N ALA A 2 -24.69 7.96 -13.29
CA ALA A 2 -25.98 7.33 -13.56
C ALA A 2 -26.09 5.98 -12.82
N PRO A 3 -27.30 5.49 -12.54
CA PRO A 3 -27.49 4.10 -12.11
C PRO A 3 -26.91 3.13 -13.14
N GLY A 4 -26.23 2.10 -12.69
CA GLY A 4 -25.55 1.13 -13.55
C GLY A 4 -24.21 1.57 -14.14
N GLU A 5 -23.73 2.75 -13.76
CA GLU A 5 -22.49 3.33 -14.27
C GLU A 5 -21.34 3.10 -13.30
N VAL A 6 -20.16 2.71 -13.83
CA VAL A 6 -18.89 2.77 -13.14
C VAL A 6 -18.13 4.01 -13.60
N LEU A 7 -18.07 5.03 -12.76
CA LEU A 7 -17.25 6.21 -12.97
C LEU A 7 -15.92 6.05 -12.26
N ALA A 8 -14.80 6.08 -13.01
CA ALA A 8 -13.50 6.15 -12.37
C ALA A 8 -13.07 7.60 -12.12
N LEU A 9 -12.52 7.84 -10.93
CA LEU A 9 -11.86 9.09 -10.57
C LEU A 9 -10.36 8.83 -10.39
N VAL A 10 -9.58 9.35 -11.32
CA VAL A 10 -8.12 9.21 -11.31
C VAL A 10 -7.42 10.52 -10.96
N GLY A 11 -6.27 10.44 -10.34
CA GLY A 11 -5.46 11.61 -9.99
C GLY A 11 -4.31 11.24 -9.06
N GLU A 12 -3.30 12.11 -9.01
CA GLU A 12 -2.15 11.95 -8.09
C GLU A 12 -2.58 11.90 -6.62
N ASN A 13 -1.71 11.40 -5.76
CA ASN A 13 -1.90 11.49 -4.31
C ASN A 13 -1.87 12.97 -3.88
N GLY A 14 -2.83 13.36 -3.02
CA GLY A 14 -3.01 14.76 -2.66
C GLY A 14 -3.77 15.60 -3.70
N ALA A 15 -4.30 14.98 -4.77
CA ALA A 15 -5.11 15.68 -5.77
C ALA A 15 -6.48 16.15 -5.25
N GLY A 16 -6.89 15.67 -4.05
CA GLY A 16 -8.18 16.00 -3.45
C GLY A 16 -9.24 14.88 -3.55
N LYS A 17 -8.86 13.66 -4.00
CA LYS A 17 -9.80 12.52 -4.13
C LYS A 17 -10.51 12.18 -2.82
N SER A 18 -9.75 11.92 -1.75
CA SER A 18 -10.31 11.56 -0.44
C SER A 18 -11.05 12.72 0.22
N THR A 19 -10.66 13.97 -0.07
CA THR A 19 -11.41 15.17 0.37
C THR A 19 -12.78 15.20 -0.31
N LEU A 20 -12.83 14.97 -1.63
CA LEU A 20 -14.08 14.90 -2.38
C LEU A 20 -14.98 13.79 -1.84
N VAL A 21 -14.41 12.60 -1.56
CA VAL A 21 -15.17 11.49 -0.91
C VAL A 21 -15.70 11.91 0.44
N SER A 22 -14.88 12.53 1.29
CA SER A 22 -15.27 12.97 2.63
C SER A 22 -16.41 14.01 2.59
N VAL A 23 -16.41 14.89 1.60
CA VAL A 23 -17.50 15.83 1.37
C VAL A 23 -18.75 15.10 0.85
N ALA A 24 -18.59 14.20 -0.12
CA ALA A 24 -19.71 13.45 -0.72
C ALA A 24 -20.44 12.55 0.28
N CYS A 25 -19.71 11.97 1.26
CA CYS A 25 -20.31 11.15 2.32
C CYS A 25 -20.64 11.92 3.60
N GLY A 26 -20.53 13.26 3.59
CA GLY A 26 -20.92 14.12 4.71
C GLY A 26 -19.97 14.11 5.90
N LEU A 27 -18.73 13.65 5.77
CA LEU A 27 -17.72 13.75 6.83
C LEU A 27 -17.14 15.15 6.96
N TYR A 28 -17.02 15.87 5.84
CA TYR A 28 -16.53 17.23 5.79
C TYR A 28 -17.59 18.16 5.21
N ARG A 29 -17.65 19.37 5.76
CA ARG A 29 -18.47 20.45 5.20
C ARG A 29 -17.75 21.03 3.98
N ALA A 30 -18.48 21.17 2.86
CA ALA A 30 -17.97 21.95 1.74
C ALA A 30 -18.02 23.44 2.07
N ASP A 31 -16.99 24.19 1.68
CA ASP A 31 -16.95 25.66 1.83
C ASP A 31 -17.97 26.33 0.90
N ALA A 32 -18.19 25.73 -0.28
CA ALA A 32 -19.19 26.17 -1.25
C ALA A 32 -19.73 24.98 -2.08
N GLY A 33 -20.87 25.19 -2.71
CA GLY A 33 -21.53 24.18 -3.53
C GLY A 33 -22.45 23.25 -2.73
N THR A 34 -23.01 22.26 -3.41
CA THR A 34 -23.98 21.30 -2.83
C THR A 34 -23.68 19.89 -3.28
N VAL A 35 -24.00 18.92 -2.43
CA VAL A 35 -24.00 17.50 -2.74
C VAL A 35 -25.44 17.04 -2.91
N SER A 36 -25.72 16.34 -4.01
CA SER A 36 -27.06 15.76 -4.25
C SER A 36 -26.92 14.28 -4.61
N ALA A 37 -27.78 13.46 -4.06
CA ALA A 37 -27.87 12.04 -4.36
C ALA A 37 -29.33 11.66 -4.63
N PHE A 38 -29.58 10.95 -5.72
CA PHE A 38 -30.89 10.44 -6.12
C PHE A 38 -32.01 11.51 -6.14
N GLY A 39 -31.66 12.70 -6.63
CA GLY A 39 -32.60 13.85 -6.74
C GLY A 39 -32.82 14.63 -5.44
N ARG A 40 -32.13 14.28 -4.35
CA ARG A 40 -32.20 15.01 -3.05
C ARG A 40 -30.86 15.69 -2.77
N GLN A 41 -30.93 16.94 -2.34
CA GLN A 41 -29.79 17.64 -1.79
C GLN A 41 -29.52 17.11 -0.39
N LEU A 42 -28.25 16.77 -0.11
CA LEU A 42 -27.83 16.29 1.20
C LEU A 42 -27.44 17.45 2.11
N PRO A 43 -27.79 17.38 3.40
CA PRO A 43 -27.31 18.36 4.38
C PRO A 43 -25.79 18.27 4.48
N PRO A 44 -25.09 19.42 4.65
CA PRO A 44 -23.64 19.44 4.77
C PRO A 44 -23.20 18.81 6.11
N ALA A 45 -22.08 18.07 6.08
CA ALA A 45 -21.49 17.42 7.24
C ALA A 45 -22.44 16.50 8.03
N ASP A 46 -23.26 15.74 7.30
CA ASP A 46 -24.16 14.73 7.89
C ASP A 46 -23.95 13.35 7.24
N PRO A 47 -23.06 12.51 7.81
CA PRO A 47 -22.83 11.16 7.29
C PRO A 47 -24.08 10.26 7.36
N ARG A 48 -24.97 10.49 8.34
CA ARG A 48 -26.20 9.69 8.46
C ARG A 48 -27.14 9.96 7.29
N ALA A 49 -27.31 11.23 6.94
CA ALA A 49 -28.11 11.59 5.77
C ALA A 49 -27.55 11.01 4.47
N ALA A 50 -26.22 10.96 4.30
CA ALA A 50 -25.58 10.33 3.13
C ALA A 50 -25.85 8.82 3.08
N ILE A 51 -25.69 8.12 4.22
CA ILE A 51 -25.99 6.68 4.33
C ILE A 51 -27.47 6.40 4.08
N ASP A 52 -28.38 7.22 4.64
CA ASP A 52 -29.82 7.06 4.47
C ASP A 52 -30.30 7.36 3.05
N ALA A 53 -29.57 8.22 2.34
CA ALA A 53 -29.76 8.44 0.90
C ALA A 53 -29.24 7.27 0.04
N GLY A 54 -28.52 6.32 0.61
CA GLY A 54 -28.00 5.15 -0.08
C GLY A 54 -26.58 5.32 -0.63
N ILE A 55 -25.77 6.20 -0.03
CA ILE A 55 -24.32 6.30 -0.35
C ILE A 55 -23.58 5.37 0.60
N GLY A 56 -22.84 4.41 0.05
CA GLY A 56 -21.91 3.53 0.77
C GLY A 56 -20.47 3.86 0.39
N VAL A 57 -19.56 3.83 1.37
CA VAL A 57 -18.12 4.08 1.14
C VAL A 57 -17.32 2.92 1.66
N VAL A 58 -16.40 2.43 0.85
CA VAL A 58 -15.33 1.49 1.20
C VAL A 58 -14.03 2.26 1.14
N TYR A 59 -13.41 2.46 2.30
CA TYR A 59 -12.19 3.23 2.44
C TYR A 59 -10.95 2.37 2.15
N GLN A 60 -9.84 3.02 1.85
CA GLN A 60 -8.53 2.40 1.66
C GLN A 60 -8.07 1.59 2.90
N HIS A 61 -8.39 2.07 4.10
CA HIS A 61 -8.20 1.34 5.36
C HIS A 61 -9.54 0.82 5.84
N PHE A 62 -9.62 -0.48 6.12
CA PHE A 62 -10.87 -1.11 6.52
C PHE A 62 -11.41 -0.56 7.84
N MET A 63 -12.69 -0.26 7.84
CA MET A 63 -13.43 0.19 9.03
C MET A 63 -14.19 -0.99 9.64
N LEU A 64 -13.45 -2.07 9.91
CA LEU A 64 -13.96 -3.32 10.49
C LEU A 64 -13.47 -3.49 11.92
N VAL A 65 -14.29 -4.12 12.75
CA VAL A 65 -13.96 -4.48 14.12
C VAL A 65 -13.51 -5.93 14.15
N GLY A 66 -12.20 -6.17 14.30
CA GLY A 66 -11.57 -7.48 14.16
C GLY A 66 -12.19 -8.60 15.01
N PRO A 67 -12.43 -8.40 16.33
CA PRO A 67 -13.03 -9.41 17.21
C PRO A 67 -14.47 -9.79 16.87
N LEU A 68 -15.21 -8.95 16.14
CA LEU A 68 -16.57 -9.23 15.71
C LEU A 68 -16.59 -10.15 14.49
N THR A 69 -17.70 -10.90 14.37
CA THR A 69 -17.96 -11.73 13.19
C THR A 69 -18.30 -10.85 11.97
N VAL A 70 -18.30 -11.46 10.78
CA VAL A 70 -18.70 -10.80 9.53
C VAL A 70 -20.12 -10.25 9.64
N TRP A 71 -21.09 -11.05 10.10
CA TRP A 71 -22.47 -10.56 10.22
C TRP A 71 -22.57 -9.44 11.27
N GLU A 72 -21.86 -9.49 12.40
CA GLU A 72 -21.85 -8.43 13.40
C GLU A 72 -21.31 -7.12 12.83
N ASN A 73 -20.21 -7.19 12.04
CA ASN A 73 -19.68 -6.01 11.33
C ASN A 73 -20.67 -5.46 10.29
N ALA A 74 -21.39 -6.33 9.57
CA ALA A 74 -22.35 -5.89 8.55
C ALA A 74 -23.49 -5.05 9.16
N VAL A 75 -24.04 -5.48 10.31
CA VAL A 75 -25.20 -4.83 10.94
C VAL A 75 -24.81 -3.73 11.95
N LEU A 76 -23.53 -3.56 12.27
CA LEU A 76 -23.02 -2.67 13.32
C LEU A 76 -23.59 -1.24 13.17
N GLY A 77 -24.22 -0.74 14.24
CA GLY A 77 -24.84 0.59 14.28
C GLY A 77 -26.24 0.69 13.67
N ARG A 78 -26.77 -0.42 13.10
CA ARG A 78 -28.16 -0.55 12.57
C ARG A 78 -28.71 -1.95 12.84
N GLU A 79 -28.35 -2.52 13.98
CA GLU A 79 -28.73 -3.89 14.34
C GLU A 79 -30.26 -4.06 14.35
N PRO A 80 -30.81 -5.06 13.64
CA PRO A 80 -32.19 -5.46 13.77
C PRO A 80 -32.54 -5.75 15.23
N ARG A 81 -33.60 -5.18 15.72
CA ARG A 81 -34.04 -5.33 17.13
C ARG A 81 -35.39 -6.02 17.23
N ARG A 82 -35.54 -6.83 18.28
CA ARG A 82 -36.79 -7.44 18.68
C ARG A 82 -36.97 -7.23 20.18
N LEU A 83 -38.05 -6.62 20.59
CA LEU A 83 -38.36 -6.28 22.00
C LEU A 83 -37.22 -5.52 22.72
N GLY A 84 -36.52 -4.63 21.99
CA GLY A 84 -35.40 -3.85 22.54
C GLY A 84 -34.04 -4.50 22.48
N PHE A 85 -33.95 -5.81 22.25
CA PHE A 85 -32.70 -6.59 22.13
C PHE A 85 -32.30 -6.79 20.67
N ILE A 86 -30.99 -6.99 20.42
CA ILE A 86 -30.49 -7.32 19.07
C ILE A 86 -31.01 -8.68 18.64
N ASP A 87 -31.67 -8.74 17.49
CA ASP A 87 -32.12 -10.00 16.87
C ASP A 87 -30.97 -10.63 16.09
N ARG A 88 -30.13 -11.40 16.81
CA ARG A 88 -28.95 -12.04 16.24
C ARG A 88 -29.29 -12.99 15.09
N ARG A 89 -30.40 -13.76 15.20
CA ARG A 89 -30.81 -14.72 14.17
C ARG A 89 -31.19 -14.01 12.88
N ARG A 90 -31.95 -12.95 13.00
CA ARG A 90 -32.34 -12.11 11.86
C ARG A 90 -31.13 -11.44 11.23
N SER A 91 -30.28 -10.79 12.03
CA SER A 91 -29.06 -10.12 11.58
C SER A 91 -28.14 -11.05 10.79
N ARG A 92 -27.87 -12.23 11.33
CA ARG A 92 -27.05 -13.26 10.69
C ARG A 92 -27.66 -13.73 9.36
N ARG A 93 -28.96 -14.03 9.34
CA ARG A 93 -29.67 -14.46 8.14
C ARG A 93 -29.62 -13.41 7.05
N GLU A 94 -29.97 -12.14 7.38
CA GLU A 94 -29.96 -11.06 6.41
C GLU A 94 -28.57 -10.81 5.83
N ALA A 95 -27.50 -10.90 6.63
CA ALA A 95 -26.13 -10.78 6.14
C ALA A 95 -25.75 -11.95 5.20
N ALA A 96 -26.15 -13.17 5.55
CA ALA A 96 -25.93 -14.36 4.72
C ALA A 96 -26.69 -14.27 3.38
N ASP A 97 -27.95 -13.82 3.41
CA ASP A 97 -28.78 -13.65 2.22
C ASP A 97 -28.17 -12.61 1.25
N VAL A 98 -27.63 -11.51 1.77
CA VAL A 98 -26.94 -10.50 0.95
C VAL A 98 -25.65 -11.07 0.37
N ALA A 99 -24.84 -11.77 1.16
CA ALA A 99 -23.61 -12.40 0.69
C ALA A 99 -23.86 -13.42 -0.43
N ALA A 100 -24.86 -14.30 -0.24
CA ALA A 100 -25.24 -15.31 -1.21
C ALA A 100 -25.76 -14.71 -2.53
N ARG A 101 -26.67 -13.70 -2.43
CA ARG A 101 -27.23 -13.03 -3.61
C ARG A 101 -26.14 -12.40 -4.49
N LEU A 102 -25.08 -11.90 -3.88
CA LEU A 102 -23.99 -11.20 -4.57
C LEU A 102 -22.81 -12.12 -4.93
N GLY A 103 -22.94 -13.43 -4.65
CA GLY A 103 -21.88 -14.40 -4.90
C GLY A 103 -20.59 -14.11 -4.11
N LEU A 104 -20.70 -13.40 -2.98
CA LEU A 104 -19.55 -13.15 -2.11
C LEU A 104 -19.26 -14.43 -1.32
N ALA A 105 -18.16 -15.10 -1.65
CA ALA A 105 -17.70 -16.29 -0.93
C ALA A 105 -17.12 -15.89 0.44
N ILE A 106 -18.00 -15.72 1.44
CA ILE A 106 -17.64 -15.28 2.80
C ILE A 106 -18.42 -16.13 3.81
N ASP A 107 -17.72 -16.67 4.81
CA ASP A 107 -18.35 -17.23 6.00
C ASP A 107 -18.80 -16.09 6.92
N VAL A 108 -20.10 -15.89 7.07
CA VAL A 108 -20.66 -14.80 7.88
C VAL A 108 -20.40 -14.97 9.37
N ASP A 109 -20.07 -16.16 9.85
CA ASP A 109 -19.78 -16.46 11.25
C ASP A 109 -18.30 -16.35 11.60
N ALA A 110 -17.42 -16.25 10.59
CA ALA A 110 -16.00 -16.08 10.82
C ALA A 110 -15.70 -14.71 11.48
N ARG A 111 -14.72 -14.67 12.39
CA ARG A 111 -14.23 -13.41 12.95
C ARG A 111 -13.41 -12.66 11.91
N VAL A 112 -13.63 -11.36 11.79
CA VAL A 112 -12.96 -10.54 10.78
C VAL A 112 -11.43 -10.57 10.92
N GLU A 113 -10.91 -10.61 12.12
CA GLU A 113 -9.44 -10.70 12.39
C GLU A 113 -8.78 -11.98 11.87
N THR A 114 -9.56 -13.03 11.56
CA THR A 114 -9.04 -14.29 11.01
C THR A 114 -9.08 -14.35 9.49
N LEU A 115 -9.68 -13.34 8.85
CA LEU A 115 -9.89 -13.29 7.42
C LEU A 115 -8.66 -12.73 6.69
N SER A 116 -8.43 -13.19 5.47
CA SER A 116 -7.49 -12.55 4.54
C SER A 116 -7.93 -11.13 4.19
N VAL A 117 -7.00 -10.31 3.73
CA VAL A 117 -7.28 -8.92 3.31
C VAL A 117 -8.38 -8.86 2.23
N ALA A 118 -8.35 -9.77 1.25
CA ALA A 118 -9.38 -9.85 0.22
C ALA A 118 -10.76 -10.22 0.79
N ALA A 119 -10.81 -11.11 1.79
CA ALA A 119 -12.05 -11.43 2.47
C ALA A 119 -12.57 -10.24 3.29
N GLN A 120 -11.69 -9.51 3.97
CA GLN A 120 -12.06 -8.27 4.69
C GLN A 120 -12.61 -7.21 3.72
N GLN A 121 -12.02 -7.06 2.53
CA GLN A 121 -12.54 -6.19 1.48
C GLN A 121 -13.99 -6.56 1.09
N ARG A 122 -14.25 -7.85 0.93
CA ARG A 122 -15.63 -8.34 0.64
C ARG A 122 -16.58 -8.04 1.80
N VAL A 123 -16.12 -8.11 3.05
CA VAL A 123 -16.92 -7.74 4.24
C VAL A 123 -17.28 -6.26 4.23
N GLU A 124 -16.35 -5.36 3.86
CA GLU A 124 -16.65 -3.93 3.70
C GLU A 124 -17.73 -3.69 2.65
N ILE A 125 -17.63 -4.35 1.50
CA ILE A 125 -18.65 -4.28 0.45
C ILE A 125 -19.99 -4.83 0.96
N LEU A 126 -19.98 -6.01 1.59
CA LEU A 126 -21.19 -6.63 2.19
C LEU A 126 -21.88 -5.66 3.16
N LYS A 127 -21.12 -5.01 4.05
CA LYS A 127 -21.62 -4.02 5.02
C LYS A 127 -22.36 -2.87 4.33
N GLN A 128 -21.81 -2.31 3.25
CA GLN A 128 -22.47 -1.23 2.52
C GLN A 128 -23.74 -1.71 1.81
N LEU A 129 -23.70 -2.90 1.24
CA LEU A 129 -24.83 -3.48 0.52
C LEU A 129 -25.96 -3.92 1.44
N TRP A 130 -25.65 -4.45 2.63
CA TRP A 130 -26.62 -4.75 3.66
C TRP A 130 -27.33 -3.48 4.14
N ARG A 131 -26.62 -2.34 4.22
CA ARG A 131 -27.17 -1.02 4.54
C ARG A 131 -28.03 -0.41 3.43
N GLY A 132 -28.15 -1.09 2.28
CA GLY A 132 -28.96 -0.66 1.16
C GLY A 132 -28.27 0.37 0.25
N ALA A 133 -26.93 0.36 0.17
CA ALA A 133 -26.20 1.28 -0.70
C ALA A 133 -26.62 1.12 -2.17
N ARG A 134 -27.03 2.22 -2.78
CA ARG A 134 -27.39 2.37 -4.19
C ARG A 134 -26.28 3.01 -5.00
N ALA A 135 -25.43 3.81 -4.34
CA ALA A 135 -24.17 4.34 -4.86
C ALA A 135 -23.05 3.86 -3.96
N LEU A 136 -21.99 3.28 -4.56
CA LEU A 136 -20.82 2.80 -3.86
C LEU A 136 -19.61 3.65 -4.26
N ILE A 137 -18.87 4.12 -3.28
CA ILE A 137 -17.58 4.78 -3.46
C ILE A 137 -16.52 3.81 -2.96
N LEU A 138 -15.60 3.43 -3.84
CA LEU A 138 -14.50 2.51 -3.55
C LEU A 138 -13.18 3.31 -3.64
N ASP A 139 -12.56 3.61 -2.51
CA ASP A 139 -11.34 4.41 -2.44
C ASP A 139 -10.11 3.49 -2.38
N GLU A 140 -9.38 3.38 -3.51
CA GLU A 140 -8.21 2.52 -3.74
C GLU A 140 -8.42 1.06 -3.27
N PRO A 141 -9.49 0.38 -3.71
CA PRO A 141 -9.92 -0.89 -3.12
C PRO A 141 -8.99 -2.07 -3.44
N THR A 142 -8.03 -1.90 -4.33
CA THR A 142 -7.08 -2.94 -4.77
C THR A 142 -5.67 -2.75 -4.21
N ALA A 143 -5.47 -1.77 -3.34
CA ALA A 143 -4.13 -1.41 -2.86
C ALA A 143 -3.39 -2.55 -2.13
N LEU A 144 -4.13 -3.53 -1.61
CA LEU A 144 -3.64 -4.64 -0.79
C LEU A 144 -3.95 -6.03 -1.40
N LEU A 145 -4.49 -6.05 -2.61
CA LEU A 145 -4.94 -7.28 -3.27
C LEU A 145 -3.90 -7.80 -4.26
N SER A 146 -3.81 -9.12 -4.36
CA SER A 146 -3.09 -9.78 -5.45
C SER A 146 -3.76 -9.50 -6.81
N PRO A 147 -3.08 -9.72 -7.94
CA PRO A 147 -3.68 -9.54 -9.26
C PRO A 147 -4.96 -10.35 -9.48
N GLN A 148 -5.01 -11.58 -8.97
CA GLN A 148 -6.18 -12.46 -9.07
C GLN A 148 -7.36 -11.91 -8.25
N GLU A 149 -7.10 -11.50 -6.99
CA GLU A 149 -8.10 -10.90 -6.11
C GLU A 149 -8.61 -9.56 -6.68
N SER A 150 -7.71 -8.75 -7.27
CA SER A 150 -8.07 -7.52 -7.97
C SER A 150 -9.00 -7.81 -9.15
N ALA A 151 -8.71 -8.85 -9.95
CA ALA A 151 -9.58 -9.25 -11.06
C ALA A 151 -10.95 -9.74 -10.57
N GLU A 152 -11.02 -10.45 -9.43
CA GLU A 152 -12.29 -10.83 -8.79
C GLU A 152 -13.09 -9.63 -8.32
N LEU A 153 -12.43 -8.66 -7.69
CA LEU A 153 -13.07 -7.43 -7.27
C LEU A 153 -13.63 -6.64 -8.48
N MET A 154 -12.87 -6.55 -9.59
CA MET A 154 -13.37 -5.90 -10.82
C MET A 154 -14.63 -6.58 -11.35
N ARG A 155 -14.69 -7.91 -11.33
CA ARG A 155 -15.90 -8.67 -11.70
C ARG A 155 -17.07 -8.34 -10.76
N THR A 156 -16.83 -8.29 -9.45
CA THR A 156 -17.84 -7.89 -8.46
C THR A 156 -18.34 -6.48 -8.71
N VAL A 157 -17.45 -5.51 -8.96
CA VAL A 157 -17.83 -4.12 -9.28
C VAL A 157 -18.70 -4.05 -10.52
N ARG A 158 -18.36 -4.78 -11.57
CA ARG A 158 -19.16 -4.85 -12.81
C ARG A 158 -20.54 -5.50 -12.57
N ALA A 159 -20.61 -6.56 -11.75
CA ALA A 159 -21.86 -7.19 -11.39
C ALA A 159 -22.78 -6.23 -10.61
N LEU A 160 -22.23 -5.48 -9.65
CA LEU A 160 -22.97 -4.46 -8.90
C LEU A 160 -23.51 -3.34 -9.80
N ALA A 161 -22.72 -2.90 -10.78
CA ALA A 161 -23.18 -1.93 -11.78
C ALA A 161 -24.29 -2.51 -12.66
N ALA A 162 -24.17 -3.76 -13.10
CA ALA A 162 -25.20 -4.45 -13.88
C ALA A 162 -26.53 -4.60 -13.12
N GLU A 163 -26.51 -4.66 -11.78
CA GLU A 163 -27.69 -4.60 -10.91
C GLU A 163 -28.28 -3.18 -10.77
N GLY A 164 -27.76 -2.19 -11.49
CA GLY A 164 -28.23 -0.81 -11.48
C GLY A 164 -27.64 0.07 -10.38
N ARG A 165 -26.58 -0.35 -9.69
CA ARG A 165 -25.89 0.49 -8.70
C ARG A 165 -24.93 1.44 -9.39
N ALA A 166 -24.81 2.66 -8.89
CA ALA A 166 -23.79 3.59 -9.34
C ALA A 166 -22.48 3.32 -8.56
N VAL A 167 -21.34 3.22 -9.25
CA VAL A 167 -20.05 2.97 -8.60
C VAL A 167 -19.06 4.07 -8.93
N LEU A 168 -18.53 4.74 -7.91
CA LEU A 168 -17.35 5.62 -8.02
C LEU A 168 -16.12 4.81 -7.65
N PHE A 169 -15.29 4.51 -8.65
CA PHE A 169 -14.07 3.74 -8.48
C PHE A 169 -12.87 4.67 -8.48
N ILE A 170 -12.16 4.75 -7.36
CA ILE A 170 -10.99 5.62 -7.20
C ILE A 170 -9.75 4.75 -7.22
N SER A 171 -8.86 4.99 -8.17
CA SER A 171 -7.58 4.30 -8.28
C SER A 171 -6.57 5.18 -9.02
N HIS A 172 -5.30 4.98 -8.72
CA HIS A 172 -4.20 5.56 -9.49
C HIS A 172 -3.62 4.55 -10.50
N LYS A 173 -4.06 3.30 -10.48
CA LYS A 173 -3.64 2.23 -11.39
C LYS A 173 -4.48 2.25 -12.67
N LEU A 174 -3.91 2.76 -13.74
CA LEU A 174 -4.62 2.94 -15.02
C LEU A 174 -5.16 1.63 -15.60
N ARG A 175 -4.45 0.51 -15.42
CA ARG A 175 -4.92 -0.81 -15.90
C ARG A 175 -6.26 -1.19 -15.28
N GLU A 176 -6.41 -1.00 -13.96
CA GLU A 176 -7.64 -1.31 -13.22
C GLU A 176 -8.80 -0.41 -13.69
N VAL A 177 -8.52 0.89 -13.79
CA VAL A 177 -9.49 1.88 -14.27
C VAL A 177 -10.00 1.52 -15.68
N LEU A 178 -9.10 1.20 -16.59
CA LEU A 178 -9.45 0.78 -17.95
C LEU A 178 -10.19 -0.56 -18.00
N ALA A 179 -10.00 -1.43 -17.00
CA ALA A 179 -10.71 -2.71 -16.94
C ALA A 179 -12.18 -2.54 -16.51
N VAL A 180 -12.46 -1.59 -15.60
CA VAL A 180 -13.76 -1.55 -14.91
C VAL A 180 -14.64 -0.35 -15.29
N ALA A 181 -14.07 0.81 -15.66
CA ALA A 181 -14.79 2.05 -15.81
C ALA A 181 -15.60 2.14 -17.11
N ASP A 182 -16.76 2.76 -17.09
CA ASP A 182 -17.51 3.21 -18.25
C ASP A 182 -17.08 4.62 -18.66
N ARG A 183 -16.84 5.48 -17.64
CA ARG A 183 -16.34 6.85 -17.83
C ARG A 183 -15.21 7.15 -16.85
N ILE A 184 -14.32 8.05 -17.26
CA ILE A 184 -13.13 8.40 -16.49
C ILE A 184 -13.08 9.92 -16.29
N ALA A 185 -12.94 10.36 -15.05
CA ALA A 185 -12.68 11.75 -14.65
C ALA A 185 -11.29 11.88 -14.08
N VAL A 186 -10.61 12.99 -14.38
CA VAL A 186 -9.26 13.28 -13.87
C VAL A 186 -9.32 14.47 -12.92
N ILE A 187 -8.86 14.27 -11.68
CA ILE A 187 -8.74 15.34 -10.68
C ILE A 187 -7.27 15.65 -10.41
N ARG A 188 -6.96 16.94 -10.28
CA ARG A 188 -5.62 17.43 -9.96
C ARG A 188 -5.69 18.73 -9.19
N ARG A 189 -4.97 18.81 -8.06
CA ARG A 189 -4.92 19.99 -7.16
C ARG A 189 -6.31 20.54 -6.84
N GLY A 190 -7.26 19.67 -6.55
CA GLY A 190 -8.65 20.02 -6.24
C GLY A 190 -9.55 20.37 -7.43
N ASN A 191 -9.02 20.37 -8.66
CA ASN A 191 -9.79 20.72 -9.86
C ASN A 191 -10.01 19.48 -10.74
N ILE A 192 -11.19 19.37 -11.32
CA ILE A 192 -11.48 18.38 -12.37
C ILE A 192 -10.93 18.91 -13.70
N LEU A 193 -9.79 18.34 -14.14
CA LEU A 193 -9.15 18.73 -15.40
C LEU A 193 -9.87 18.16 -16.61
N ARG A 194 -10.40 16.95 -16.48
CA ARG A 194 -11.19 16.29 -17.49
C ARG A 194 -12.48 15.80 -16.85
N ALA A 195 -13.59 16.36 -17.31
CA ALA A 195 -14.91 15.84 -16.95
C ALA A 195 -15.06 14.39 -17.46
N ALA A 196 -15.91 13.62 -16.77
CA ALA A 196 -16.10 12.20 -17.03
C ALA A 196 -16.33 11.90 -18.53
N ALA A 197 -15.30 11.42 -19.22
CA ALA A 197 -15.33 11.05 -20.63
C ALA A 197 -15.50 9.54 -20.79
N PRO A 198 -16.15 9.05 -21.88
CA PRO A 198 -16.26 7.63 -22.16
C PRO A 198 -14.88 6.98 -22.25
N ARG A 199 -14.72 5.78 -21.67
CA ARG A 199 -13.49 4.98 -21.72
C ARG A 199 -13.00 4.77 -23.15
N SER A 200 -13.89 4.50 -24.09
CA SER A 200 -13.59 4.27 -25.51
C SER A 200 -12.91 5.44 -26.23
N ARG A 201 -13.00 6.65 -25.66
CA ARG A 201 -12.38 7.88 -26.19
C ARG A 201 -11.15 8.31 -25.38
N THR A 202 -10.59 7.40 -24.57
CA THR A 202 -9.52 7.76 -23.64
C THR A 202 -8.27 6.99 -23.98
N ASP A 203 -7.25 7.70 -24.43
CA ASP A 203 -5.90 7.18 -24.61
C ASP A 203 -5.19 7.09 -23.24
N THR A 204 -4.56 5.94 -22.99
CA THR A 204 -3.83 5.66 -21.74
C THR A 204 -2.67 6.64 -21.53
N ALA A 205 -1.95 7.01 -22.61
CA ALA A 205 -0.86 7.96 -22.54
C ALA A 205 -1.37 9.37 -22.19
N ALA A 206 -2.45 9.81 -22.84
CA ALA A 206 -3.10 11.08 -22.56
C ALA A 206 -3.66 11.16 -21.13
N LEU A 207 -4.16 10.05 -20.58
CA LEU A 207 -4.57 10.00 -19.16
C LEU A 207 -3.39 10.16 -18.21
N ALA A 208 -2.31 9.43 -18.47
CA ALA A 208 -1.08 9.53 -17.68
C ALA A 208 -0.54 10.97 -17.72
N ASP A 209 -0.53 11.62 -18.88
CA ASP A 209 -0.10 13.01 -19.04
C ASP A 209 -0.98 13.99 -18.27
N LEU A 210 -2.30 13.82 -18.33
CA LEU A 210 -3.23 14.64 -17.55
C LEU A 210 -3.05 14.46 -16.05
N MET A 211 -2.82 13.24 -15.61
CA MET A 211 -2.55 12.93 -14.19
C MET A 211 -1.23 13.58 -13.74
N MET A 212 -0.18 13.51 -14.58
CA MET A 212 1.16 14.02 -14.27
C MET A 212 1.35 15.51 -14.59
N GLY A 213 0.41 16.13 -15.29
CA GLY A 213 0.40 17.57 -15.56
C GLY A 213 1.18 18.07 -16.75
N GLY A 214 1.17 17.32 -17.85
CA GLY A 214 1.71 17.79 -19.12
C GLY A 214 3.23 17.94 -19.17
N ALA A 215 3.97 17.36 -18.24
CA ALA A 215 5.36 17.06 -18.53
C ALA A 215 5.33 15.87 -19.50
N PRO A 216 6.02 15.95 -20.66
CA PRO A 216 5.92 14.91 -21.66
C PRO A 216 6.24 13.54 -21.03
N ALA A 217 5.26 12.64 -21.06
CA ALA A 217 5.43 11.23 -20.71
C ALA A 217 6.23 10.46 -21.76
N VAL A 218 7.02 11.19 -22.55
CA VAL A 218 8.08 10.65 -23.41
C VAL A 218 9.39 10.70 -22.62
N VAL A 219 9.38 10.07 -21.46
CA VAL A 219 10.58 9.37 -21.08
C VAL A 219 10.29 7.92 -21.43
N ALA A 220 10.81 7.54 -22.61
CA ALA A 220 11.00 6.16 -22.95
C ALA A 220 11.22 5.35 -21.67
N ARG A 221 10.64 4.13 -21.63
CA ARG A 221 11.08 3.07 -20.71
C ARG A 221 12.59 2.81 -20.92
N SER A 222 13.41 3.79 -20.61
CA SER A 222 14.77 3.56 -20.21
C SER A 222 14.63 2.99 -18.81
N SER A 223 14.38 1.69 -18.73
CA SER A 223 14.73 0.95 -17.53
C SER A 223 16.14 1.43 -17.20
N PRO A 224 16.35 2.08 -16.05
CA PRO A 224 17.71 2.43 -15.66
C PRO A 224 18.49 1.14 -15.78
N SER A 225 19.60 1.19 -16.52
CA SER A 225 20.41 0.03 -16.83
C SER A 225 20.72 -0.68 -15.52
N ARG A 226 20.08 -1.83 -15.31
CA ARG A 226 20.35 -2.66 -14.15
C ARG A 226 21.81 -3.08 -14.28
N MET A 227 22.65 -2.60 -13.36
CA MET A 227 24.00 -3.13 -13.28
C MET A 227 23.93 -4.62 -12.97
N LEU A 228 24.73 -5.43 -13.65
CA LEU A 228 24.81 -6.85 -13.35
C LEU A 228 25.32 -7.03 -11.90
N PRO A 229 24.75 -7.98 -11.14
CA PRO A 229 25.20 -8.29 -9.78
C PRO A 229 26.70 -8.59 -9.77
N GLN A 230 27.40 -8.06 -8.77
CA GLN A 230 28.83 -8.34 -8.59
C GLN A 230 29.04 -9.69 -7.89
N PRO A 231 30.18 -10.36 -8.09
CA PRO A 231 30.50 -11.60 -7.40
C PRO A 231 30.77 -11.30 -5.90
N GLY A 232 29.82 -11.52 -5.04
CA GLY A 232 29.95 -11.32 -3.60
C GLY A 232 28.60 -11.37 -2.95
N ILE A 233 28.41 -12.31 -2.02
CA ILE A 233 27.16 -12.42 -1.28
C ILE A 233 27.22 -11.43 -0.12
N VAL A 234 26.29 -10.47 -0.12
CA VAL A 234 26.13 -9.47 0.93
C VAL A 234 25.18 -9.97 2.02
N LEU A 235 24.00 -10.46 1.61
CA LEU A 235 23.02 -11.06 2.53
C LEU A 235 22.92 -12.56 2.25
N ARG A 236 23.07 -13.38 3.30
CA ARG A 236 22.82 -14.82 3.25
C ARG A 236 21.79 -15.22 4.27
N ALA A 237 20.76 -15.89 3.83
CA ALA A 237 19.72 -16.50 4.65
C ALA A 237 19.71 -18.02 4.41
N ARG A 238 19.68 -18.83 5.48
CA ARG A 238 19.57 -20.29 5.42
C ARG A 238 18.61 -20.78 6.49
N GLU A 239 17.62 -21.54 6.07
CA GLU A 239 16.63 -22.19 6.92
C GLU A 239 16.02 -21.21 7.94
N LEU A 240 15.70 -19.99 7.51
CA LEU A 240 15.12 -18.99 8.40
C LEU A 240 13.73 -19.42 8.86
N THR A 241 13.53 -19.35 10.17
CA THR A 241 12.25 -19.62 10.82
C THR A 241 11.93 -18.46 11.76
N CYS A 242 10.66 -18.04 11.83
CA CYS A 242 10.19 -17.12 12.86
C CYS A 242 8.69 -17.29 13.08
N SER A 243 8.20 -16.74 14.19
CA SER A 243 6.77 -16.70 14.50
C SER A 243 6.19 -15.33 14.21
N SER A 244 4.91 -15.29 13.85
CA SER A 244 4.11 -14.07 13.77
C SER A 244 3.83 -13.51 15.17
N ASP A 245 3.23 -12.32 15.24
CA ASP A 245 2.80 -11.69 16.51
C ASP A 245 1.76 -12.54 17.27
N ARG A 246 1.10 -13.47 16.59
CA ARG A 246 0.15 -14.43 17.16
C ARG A 246 0.79 -15.74 17.64
N GLY A 247 2.12 -15.85 17.58
CA GLY A 247 2.86 -17.05 17.95
C GLY A 247 2.76 -18.21 16.94
N LEU A 248 2.16 -17.98 15.76
CA LEU A 248 2.08 -18.97 14.72
C LEU A 248 3.34 -18.94 13.83
N PRO A 249 3.80 -20.09 13.26
CA PRO A 249 4.92 -20.10 12.34
C PRO A 249 4.65 -19.22 11.12
N ALA A 250 5.48 -18.17 10.94
CA ALA A 250 5.39 -17.23 9.82
C ALA A 250 6.45 -17.51 8.75
N LEU A 251 7.66 -17.91 9.14
CA LEU A 251 8.69 -18.43 8.22
C LEU A 251 9.02 -19.87 8.57
N ARG A 252 9.19 -20.70 7.54
CA ARG A 252 9.31 -22.15 7.65
C ARG A 252 10.48 -22.70 6.83
N GLY A 253 11.71 -22.20 7.09
CA GLY A 253 12.93 -22.65 6.42
C GLY A 253 13.21 -21.86 5.13
N VAL A 254 13.15 -20.53 5.17
CA VAL A 254 13.44 -19.65 4.04
C VAL A 254 14.93 -19.56 3.81
N SER A 255 15.40 -19.84 2.57
CA SER A 255 16.81 -19.83 2.20
C SER A 255 17.02 -19.09 0.89
N PHE A 256 17.89 -18.06 0.88
CA PHE A 256 18.27 -17.29 -0.30
C PHE A 256 19.55 -16.49 -0.04
N ASP A 257 20.15 -15.99 -1.10
CA ASP A 257 21.28 -15.06 -1.06
C ASP A 257 20.93 -13.77 -1.79
N VAL A 258 21.55 -12.64 -1.42
CA VAL A 258 21.53 -11.39 -2.21
C VAL A 258 22.95 -10.93 -2.41
N ARG A 259 23.33 -10.68 -3.67
CA ARG A 259 24.68 -10.28 -4.05
C ARG A 259 24.86 -8.77 -4.01
N SER A 260 26.11 -8.32 -4.02
CA SER A 260 26.43 -6.90 -4.17
C SER A 260 25.86 -6.34 -5.48
N GLY A 261 25.15 -5.20 -5.39
CA GLY A 261 24.47 -4.59 -6.54
C GLY A 261 23.28 -5.39 -7.08
N GLU A 262 22.82 -6.42 -6.37
CA GLU A 262 21.64 -7.19 -6.73
C GLU A 262 20.39 -6.60 -6.09
N VAL A 263 19.30 -6.54 -6.86
CA VAL A 263 17.96 -6.24 -6.38
C VAL A 263 17.14 -7.52 -6.48
N VAL A 264 16.76 -8.08 -5.34
CA VAL A 264 15.90 -9.26 -5.24
C VAL A 264 14.52 -8.84 -4.81
N GLY A 265 13.50 -9.22 -5.57
CA GLY A 265 12.09 -9.03 -5.24
C GLY A 265 11.56 -10.16 -4.37
N VAL A 266 10.65 -9.84 -3.47
CA VAL A 266 9.83 -10.82 -2.75
C VAL A 266 8.38 -10.53 -3.05
N ALA A 267 7.74 -11.42 -3.82
CA ALA A 267 6.31 -11.42 -4.11
C ALA A 267 5.59 -12.41 -3.19
N GLY A 268 4.30 -12.19 -2.98
CA GLY A 268 3.43 -13.10 -2.21
C GLY A 268 2.12 -12.41 -1.88
N VAL A 269 1.10 -13.17 -1.51
CA VAL A 269 -0.13 -12.62 -0.95
C VAL A 269 0.15 -12.19 0.49
N ASP A 270 -0.46 -11.09 0.92
CA ASP A 270 -0.31 -10.58 2.28
C ASP A 270 -0.54 -11.67 3.35
N GLY A 271 0.30 -11.68 4.40
CA GLY A 271 0.24 -12.68 5.46
C GLY A 271 1.01 -13.97 5.19
N ASN A 272 1.75 -14.09 4.11
CA ASN A 272 2.58 -15.27 3.80
C ASN A 272 4.02 -15.19 4.39
N GLY A 273 4.32 -14.21 5.27
CA GLY A 273 5.60 -14.11 5.96
C GLY A 273 6.54 -13.02 5.43
N GLN A 274 6.11 -12.19 4.48
CA GLN A 274 6.93 -11.15 3.88
C GLN A 274 7.37 -10.08 4.90
N THR A 275 6.43 -9.62 5.73
CA THR A 275 6.69 -8.63 6.79
C THR A 275 7.62 -9.21 7.83
N GLU A 276 7.37 -10.45 8.27
CA GLU A 276 8.20 -11.15 9.24
C GLU A 276 9.62 -11.41 8.71
N LEU A 277 9.77 -11.68 7.40
CA LEU A 277 11.09 -11.80 6.77
C LEU A 277 11.85 -10.49 6.84
N ALA A 278 11.22 -9.38 6.47
CA ALA A 278 11.84 -8.05 6.53
C ALA A 278 12.19 -7.66 7.96
N GLU A 279 11.30 -7.90 8.94
CA GLU A 279 11.53 -7.62 10.36
C GLU A 279 12.64 -8.49 10.96
N ALA A 280 12.74 -9.76 10.56
CA ALA A 280 13.81 -10.66 11.00
C ALA A 280 15.18 -10.15 10.50
N ILE A 281 15.28 -9.76 9.23
CA ILE A 281 16.51 -9.20 8.67
C ILE A 281 16.84 -7.85 9.33
N ALA A 282 15.83 -7.03 9.64
CA ALA A 282 16.01 -5.74 10.29
C ALA A 282 16.34 -5.83 11.80
N GLY A 283 16.37 -7.03 12.38
CA GLY A 283 16.60 -7.22 13.81
C GLY A 283 15.44 -6.77 14.70
N LEU A 284 14.25 -6.63 14.12
CA LEU A 284 13.01 -6.28 14.81
C LEU A 284 12.29 -7.54 15.35
N ARG A 285 12.62 -8.71 14.80
CA ARG A 285 12.02 -10.00 15.15
C ARG A 285 13.09 -11.06 15.30
N SER A 286 12.98 -11.89 16.33
CA SER A 286 13.89 -13.04 16.50
C SER A 286 13.61 -14.09 15.42
N ALA A 287 14.67 -14.59 14.82
CA ALA A 287 14.62 -15.64 13.82
C ALA A 287 15.58 -16.78 14.16
N GLY A 288 15.17 -18.02 13.86
CA GLY A 288 16.06 -19.18 13.84
C GLY A 288 16.68 -19.36 12.47
N GLY A 289 17.68 -20.24 12.39
CA GLY A 289 18.46 -20.45 11.14
C GLY A 289 19.72 -19.57 11.10
N LEU A 290 20.30 -19.45 9.91
CA LEU A 290 21.49 -18.62 9.68
C LEU A 290 21.11 -17.38 8.91
N LEU A 291 21.45 -16.22 9.45
CA LEU A 291 21.35 -14.93 8.76
C LEU A 291 22.68 -14.19 8.90
N SER A 292 23.29 -13.78 7.77
CA SER A 292 24.55 -13.04 7.81
C SER A 292 24.59 -11.91 6.79
N LEU A 293 25.19 -10.79 7.19
CA LEU A 293 25.48 -9.62 6.36
C LEU A 293 26.99 -9.44 6.25
N ASP A 294 27.54 -9.56 5.03
CA ASP A 294 28.99 -9.59 4.77
C ASP A 294 29.75 -10.56 5.70
N GLY A 295 29.11 -11.68 6.10
CA GLY A 295 29.65 -12.69 7.00
C GLY A 295 29.40 -12.45 8.49
N ASP A 296 28.95 -11.25 8.89
CA ASP A 296 28.53 -10.97 10.27
C ASP A 296 27.15 -11.60 10.56
N THR A 297 27.11 -12.55 11.49
CA THR A 297 25.90 -13.24 11.94
C THR A 297 25.24 -12.56 13.14
N SER A 298 25.82 -11.48 13.64
CA SER A 298 25.32 -10.77 14.82
C SER A 298 24.52 -9.52 14.47
N PHE A 299 24.53 -9.10 13.21
CA PHE A 299 23.94 -7.84 12.76
C PHE A 299 22.42 -7.75 13.05
N HIS A 300 21.71 -8.85 12.97
CA HIS A 300 20.25 -8.90 13.15
C HIS A 300 19.78 -9.05 14.62
N ARG A 301 20.70 -9.00 15.59
CA ARG A 301 20.34 -9.10 17.02
C ARG A 301 19.53 -7.91 17.53
N SER A 302 19.62 -6.78 16.87
CA SER A 302 18.82 -5.59 17.17
C SER A 302 18.82 -4.64 15.95
N PRO A 303 17.84 -3.74 15.84
CA PRO A 303 17.81 -2.71 14.79
C PRO A 303 19.05 -1.80 14.82
N ALA A 304 19.59 -1.54 16.01
CA ALA A 304 20.83 -0.75 16.17
C ALA A 304 22.06 -1.50 15.65
N ALA A 305 22.12 -2.82 15.81
CA ALA A 305 23.20 -3.65 15.25
C ALA A 305 23.08 -3.72 13.73
N ALA A 306 21.88 -3.93 13.19
CA ALA A 306 21.62 -3.94 11.76
C ALA A 306 22.04 -2.62 11.09
N ARG A 307 21.68 -1.48 11.68
CA ARG A 307 22.07 -0.16 11.17
C ARG A 307 23.59 0.04 11.21
N ARG A 308 24.27 -0.37 12.28
CA ARG A 308 25.76 -0.28 12.38
C ARG A 308 26.45 -1.14 11.33
N ALA A 309 25.86 -2.26 10.96
CA ALA A 309 26.37 -3.12 9.88
C ALA A 309 26.09 -2.55 8.47
N GLY A 310 25.49 -1.37 8.38
CA GLY A 310 25.19 -0.68 7.12
C GLY A 310 23.84 -1.07 6.50
N MET A 311 22.88 -1.53 7.29
CA MET A 311 21.55 -1.82 6.80
C MET A 311 20.66 -0.58 6.87
N ALA A 312 19.92 -0.31 5.78
CA ALA A 312 18.81 0.63 5.70
C ALA A 312 17.48 -0.13 5.63
N HIS A 313 16.45 0.36 6.31
CA HIS A 313 15.14 -0.28 6.35
C HIS A 313 14.01 0.71 6.06
N LEU A 314 13.26 0.43 5.01
CA LEU A 314 12.01 1.12 4.68
C LEU A 314 10.85 0.18 5.07
N PRO A 315 10.26 0.30 6.28
CA PRO A 315 9.21 -0.63 6.72
C PRO A 315 7.87 -0.31 6.09
N GLU A 316 6.98 -1.28 6.08
CA GLU A 316 5.60 -1.13 5.63
C GLU A 316 4.83 -0.11 6.49
N ASP A 317 4.84 -0.31 7.82
CA ASP A 317 4.22 0.62 8.77
C ASP A 317 5.22 1.69 9.22
N ARG A 318 5.30 2.75 8.43
CA ARG A 318 6.18 3.89 8.72
C ARG A 318 5.84 4.62 10.00
N ARG A 319 4.55 4.67 10.40
CA ARG A 319 4.12 5.38 11.60
C ARG A 319 4.54 4.65 12.88
N ARG A 320 4.50 3.33 12.85
CA ARG A 320 4.88 2.49 13.98
C ARG A 320 6.38 2.29 14.07
N LEU A 321 7.07 2.09 12.93
CA LEU A 321 8.44 1.58 12.89
C LEU A 321 9.48 2.60 12.43
N ALA A 322 9.07 3.65 11.71
CA ALA A 322 10.04 4.55 11.09
C ALA A 322 9.93 6.02 11.49
N LEU A 323 8.78 6.50 11.93
CA LEU A 323 8.57 7.90 12.25
C LEU A 323 8.22 8.11 13.71
N CYS A 324 8.77 9.17 14.29
CA CYS A 324 8.29 9.73 15.55
C CYS A 324 7.43 10.95 15.21
N GLY A 325 6.09 10.79 15.26
CA GLY A 325 5.15 11.82 14.84
C GLY A 325 5.23 13.12 15.63
N SER A 326 5.64 13.06 16.90
CA SER A 326 5.80 14.22 17.79
C SER A 326 7.06 15.04 17.49
N LEU A 327 8.06 14.44 16.84
CA LEU A 327 9.28 15.11 16.45
C LEU A 327 9.08 15.88 15.12
N SER A 328 9.93 16.89 14.91
CA SER A 328 9.97 17.65 13.67
C SER A 328 10.46 16.82 12.47
N VAL A 329 10.27 17.35 11.26
CA VAL A 329 10.78 16.77 10.02
C VAL A 329 12.30 16.65 10.07
N GLU A 330 13.01 17.72 10.50
CA GLU A 330 14.48 17.69 10.60
C GLU A 330 15.00 16.70 11.65
N GLU A 331 14.26 16.51 12.75
CA GLU A 331 14.62 15.51 13.76
C GLU A 331 14.37 14.08 13.27
N ASN A 332 13.25 13.86 12.58
CA ASN A 332 12.99 12.56 11.95
C ASN A 332 14.04 12.19 10.90
N LEU A 333 14.56 13.17 10.12
CA LEU A 333 15.64 12.93 9.16
C LEU A 333 16.97 12.57 9.84
N ALA A 334 17.18 12.99 11.09
CA ALA A 334 18.37 12.65 11.86
C ALA A 334 18.28 11.32 12.62
N LEU A 335 17.08 10.72 12.76
CA LEU A 335 16.90 9.48 13.51
C LEU A 335 17.78 8.36 12.94
N GLY A 336 18.49 7.68 13.84
CA GLY A 336 19.45 6.62 13.48
C GLY A 336 20.83 7.11 13.04
N HIS A 337 20.97 8.40 12.70
CA HIS A 337 22.23 9.04 12.31
C HIS A 337 22.66 10.18 13.25
N HIS A 338 21.86 10.46 14.27
CA HIS A 338 21.96 11.62 15.16
C HIS A 338 23.27 11.70 15.97
N SER A 339 24.05 10.62 16.05
CA SER A 339 25.33 10.56 16.76
C SER A 339 26.56 10.75 15.85
N SER A 340 26.37 10.99 14.57
CA SER A 340 27.46 11.13 13.59
C SER A 340 27.31 12.42 12.75
N PRO A 341 28.43 12.92 12.16
CA PRO A 341 28.34 14.03 11.23
C PRO A 341 27.38 13.77 10.06
N PRO A 342 26.66 14.76 9.56
CA PRO A 342 26.66 16.17 9.98
C PRO A 342 25.69 16.50 11.12
N TYR A 343 25.07 15.48 11.75
CA TYR A 343 24.03 15.67 12.77
C TYR A 343 24.61 15.93 14.17
N ALA A 344 25.85 15.50 14.41
CA ALA A 344 26.53 15.66 15.69
C ALA A 344 28.02 16.01 15.53
N ARG A 345 28.56 16.71 16.55
CA ARG A 345 29.99 16.95 16.75
C ARG A 345 30.37 16.39 18.13
N GLY A 346 30.99 15.20 18.15
CA GLY A 346 31.18 14.44 19.40
C GLY A 346 29.84 14.04 20.01
N PHE A 347 29.59 14.45 21.25
CA PHE A 347 28.32 14.15 21.96
C PHE A 347 27.29 15.27 21.86
N LEU A 348 27.58 16.33 21.13
CA LEU A 348 26.68 17.48 20.98
C LEU A 348 25.98 17.42 19.62
N ILE A 349 24.67 17.68 19.62
CA ILE A 349 23.89 17.78 18.37
C ILE A 349 24.34 19.05 17.63
N ASP A 350 24.76 18.89 16.40
CA ASP A 350 25.04 20.01 15.48
C ASP A 350 23.74 20.48 14.83
N ARG A 351 23.06 21.43 15.49
CA ARG A 351 21.79 21.97 14.98
C ARG A 351 21.91 22.61 13.58
N PRO A 352 22.94 23.43 13.28
CA PRO A 352 23.14 23.95 11.93
C PRO A 352 23.36 22.86 10.90
N GLY A 353 24.23 21.88 11.17
CA GLY A 353 24.48 20.74 10.29
C GLY A 353 23.24 19.90 10.04
N ARG A 354 22.47 19.59 11.11
CA ARG A 354 21.19 18.89 11.01
C ARG A 354 20.21 19.64 10.11
N ARG A 355 20.05 20.97 10.29
CA ARG A 355 19.12 21.78 9.51
C ARG A 355 19.54 21.86 8.04
N ALA A 356 20.82 22.05 7.75
CA ALA A 356 21.35 22.05 6.38
C ALA A 356 21.11 20.71 5.67
N MET A 357 21.36 19.58 6.37
CA MET A 357 21.09 18.26 5.84
C MET A 357 19.58 18.05 5.60
N ALA A 358 18.74 18.46 6.52
CA ALA A 358 17.29 18.38 6.37
C ALA A 358 16.79 19.16 5.15
N GLN A 359 17.27 20.38 4.94
CA GLN A 359 16.92 21.20 3.76
C GLN A 359 17.33 20.51 2.46
N ARG A 360 18.53 19.90 2.42
CA ARG A 360 19.01 19.15 1.26
C ARG A 360 18.08 17.95 0.96
N LEU A 361 17.80 17.13 1.96
CA LEU A 361 16.99 15.92 1.80
C LEU A 361 15.53 16.24 1.46
N ILE A 362 14.96 17.30 2.04
CA ILE A 362 13.63 17.80 1.72
C ILE A 362 13.54 18.19 0.23
N ALA A 363 14.54 18.90 -0.28
CA ALA A 363 14.59 19.30 -1.70
C ALA A 363 14.81 18.08 -2.62
N GLU A 364 15.73 17.19 -2.28
CA GLU A 364 16.08 16.00 -3.05
C GLU A 364 14.87 15.08 -3.25
N PHE A 365 14.12 14.82 -2.17
CA PHE A 365 12.96 13.92 -2.19
C PHE A 365 11.62 14.65 -2.40
N ASP A 366 11.62 15.97 -2.60
CA ASP A 366 10.41 16.79 -2.75
C ASP A 366 9.41 16.57 -1.60
N VAL A 367 9.91 16.59 -0.38
CA VAL A 367 9.06 16.48 0.81
C VAL A 367 8.31 17.79 0.98
N ARG A 368 6.99 17.77 0.83
CA ARG A 368 6.17 18.97 1.01
C ARG A 368 5.92 19.20 2.49
N THR A 369 6.62 20.15 3.03
CA THR A 369 6.50 20.63 4.41
C THR A 369 6.54 22.16 4.42
N PRO A 370 5.78 22.82 5.31
CA PRO A 370 5.86 24.30 5.44
C PRO A 370 7.21 24.75 5.98
N ASP A 371 7.81 23.99 6.86
CA ASP A 371 9.12 24.25 7.47
C ASP A 371 9.74 22.93 7.97
N PRO A 372 11.09 22.78 7.98
CA PRO A 372 11.75 21.61 8.56
C PRO A 372 11.43 21.38 10.06
N SER A 373 10.99 22.39 10.79
CA SER A 373 10.57 22.28 12.19
C SER A 373 9.12 21.82 12.37
N ALA A 374 8.33 21.68 11.29
CA ALA A 374 6.97 21.16 11.35
C ALA A 374 6.96 19.71 11.86
N ARG A 375 5.90 19.31 12.56
CA ARG A 375 5.77 17.95 13.08
C ARG A 375 5.61 16.94 11.93
N ALA A 376 6.27 15.79 12.04
CA ALA A 376 6.14 14.73 11.05
C ALA A 376 4.70 14.14 11.00
N ALA A 377 3.95 14.20 12.10
CA ALA A 377 2.55 13.77 12.14
C ALA A 377 1.64 14.60 11.23
N ASP A 378 1.96 15.89 11.00
CA ASP A 378 1.15 16.82 10.22
C ASP A 378 1.34 16.64 8.70
N LEU A 379 2.34 15.85 8.30
CA LEU A 379 2.58 15.53 6.89
C LEU A 379 1.54 14.53 6.37
N SER A 380 1.18 14.69 5.09
CA SER A 380 0.42 13.65 4.38
C SER A 380 1.19 12.32 4.33
N GLY A 381 0.47 11.20 4.22
CA GLY A 381 1.08 9.87 4.15
C GLY A 381 2.17 9.76 3.09
N GLY A 382 1.97 10.32 1.89
CA GLY A 382 3.00 10.34 0.85
C GLY A 382 4.25 11.12 1.25
N ASN A 383 4.12 12.28 1.92
CA ASN A 383 5.27 13.03 2.40
C ASN A 383 5.99 12.34 3.57
N GLN A 384 5.25 11.62 4.44
CA GLN A 384 5.85 10.75 5.45
C GLN A 384 6.70 9.64 4.83
N GLN A 385 6.24 9.01 3.73
CA GLN A 385 7.00 7.98 3.02
C GLN A 385 8.27 8.56 2.38
N LYS A 386 8.16 9.73 1.73
CA LYS A 386 9.33 10.45 1.19
C LYS A 386 10.35 10.80 2.27
N LEU A 387 9.87 11.20 3.46
CA LEU A 387 10.72 11.52 4.59
C LEU A 387 11.52 10.30 5.07
N VAL A 388 10.88 9.14 5.18
CA VAL A 388 11.54 7.87 5.54
C VAL A 388 12.55 7.48 4.45
N ALA A 389 12.15 7.51 3.18
CA ALA A 389 13.04 7.18 2.07
C ALA A 389 14.26 8.12 2.02
N ALA A 390 14.08 9.42 2.20
CA ALA A 390 15.16 10.40 2.24
C ALA A 390 16.18 10.08 3.35
N ARG A 391 15.70 9.76 4.55
CA ARG A 391 16.55 9.38 5.67
C ARG A 391 17.33 8.10 5.42
N GLU A 392 16.63 7.06 5.02
CA GLU A 392 17.23 5.71 4.90
C GLU A 392 18.17 5.59 3.69
N LEU A 393 17.88 6.28 2.59
CA LEU A 393 18.66 6.14 1.36
C LEU A 393 19.75 7.20 1.19
N SER A 394 19.57 8.41 1.77
CA SER A 394 20.48 9.55 1.56
C SER A 394 20.87 10.29 2.84
N GLY A 395 20.31 9.91 3.99
CA GLY A 395 20.52 10.60 5.29
C GLY A 395 21.83 10.26 6.00
N GLY A 396 22.48 9.15 5.63
CA GLY A 396 23.68 8.63 6.28
C GLY A 396 24.73 8.13 5.28
N PRO A 397 25.68 7.29 5.76
CA PRO A 397 26.60 6.58 4.89
C PRO A 397 25.86 5.69 3.87
N PRO A 398 26.45 5.44 2.69
CA PRO A 398 25.85 4.52 1.71
C PRO A 398 25.55 3.14 2.35
N PRO A 399 24.33 2.65 2.23
CA PRO A 399 23.96 1.36 2.83
C PRO A 399 24.62 0.18 2.09
N ARG A 400 24.94 -0.88 2.83
CA ARG A 400 25.39 -2.17 2.30
C ARG A 400 24.23 -3.04 1.91
N LEU A 401 23.15 -2.99 2.70
CA LEU A 401 21.89 -3.70 2.48
C LEU A 401 20.72 -2.75 2.64
N ILE A 402 19.80 -2.80 1.70
CA ILE A 402 18.49 -2.10 1.82
C ILE A 402 17.39 -3.16 1.86
N VAL A 403 16.55 -3.11 2.88
CA VAL A 403 15.29 -3.86 2.95
C VAL A 403 14.15 -2.88 2.80
N ALA A 404 13.44 -2.94 1.69
CA ALA A 404 12.38 -2.01 1.35
C ALA A 404 11.03 -2.75 1.22
N VAL A 405 10.12 -2.49 2.14
CA VAL A 405 8.78 -3.09 2.16
C VAL A 405 7.78 -2.07 1.64
N HIS A 406 7.18 -2.38 0.49
CA HIS A 406 6.25 -1.49 -0.20
C HIS A 406 6.77 -0.06 -0.34
N PRO A 407 7.97 0.16 -0.90
CA PRO A 407 8.68 1.44 -0.83
C PRO A 407 7.92 2.60 -1.46
N THR A 408 7.07 2.34 -2.46
CA THR A 408 6.30 3.37 -3.16
C THR A 408 4.82 3.40 -2.79
N ARG A 409 4.40 2.58 -1.81
CA ARG A 409 3.00 2.51 -1.40
C ARG A 409 2.47 3.86 -0.94
N GLY A 410 1.39 4.31 -1.58
CA GLY A 410 0.76 5.59 -1.27
C GLY A 410 1.52 6.80 -1.81
N LEU A 411 2.47 6.62 -2.72
CA LEU A 411 3.14 7.68 -3.46
C LEU A 411 2.46 7.94 -4.81
N ASP A 412 2.57 9.16 -5.28
CA ASP A 412 2.26 9.49 -6.68
C ASP A 412 3.37 8.99 -7.62
N PRO A 413 3.11 8.85 -8.95
CA PRO A 413 4.08 8.31 -9.89
C PRO A 413 5.42 9.07 -9.92
N ARG A 414 5.41 10.39 -9.69
CA ARG A 414 6.64 11.20 -9.65
C ARG A 414 7.45 10.90 -8.40
N ALA A 415 6.79 10.79 -7.24
CA ALA A 415 7.44 10.44 -5.99
C ALA A 415 7.97 8.99 -6.01
N SER A 416 7.20 8.05 -6.57
CA SER A 416 7.62 6.65 -6.77
C SER A 416 8.90 6.58 -7.59
N ARG A 417 8.96 7.31 -8.71
CA ARG A 417 10.16 7.36 -9.55
C ARG A 417 11.40 7.86 -8.79
N ARG A 418 11.26 8.87 -7.95
CA ARG A 418 12.39 9.37 -7.13
C ARG A 418 12.90 8.31 -6.15
N VAL A 419 12.00 7.55 -5.51
CA VAL A 419 12.39 6.44 -4.64
C VAL A 419 13.11 5.37 -5.45
N HIS A 420 12.60 5.01 -6.63
CA HIS A 420 13.26 4.05 -7.53
C HIS A 420 14.64 4.55 -7.97
N GLU A 421 14.77 5.81 -8.35
CA GLU A 421 16.06 6.42 -8.72
C GLU A 421 17.08 6.35 -7.56
N ALA A 422 16.63 6.59 -6.32
CA ALA A 422 17.47 6.49 -5.13
C ALA A 422 17.88 5.04 -4.84
N LEU A 423 16.96 4.06 -5.00
CA LEU A 423 17.28 2.63 -4.92
C LEU A 423 18.32 2.22 -6.00
N PHE A 424 18.14 2.66 -7.25
CA PHE A 424 19.11 2.39 -8.32
C PHE A 424 20.46 3.08 -8.09
N ALA A 425 20.45 4.28 -7.48
CA ALA A 425 21.72 4.93 -7.11
C ALA A 425 22.46 4.13 -6.05
N ALA A 426 21.78 3.62 -5.03
CA ALA A 426 22.37 2.74 -4.03
C ALA A 426 22.86 1.40 -4.63
N GLN A 427 22.08 0.80 -5.54
CA GLN A 427 22.46 -0.40 -6.28
C GLN A 427 23.78 -0.19 -7.06
N ARG A 428 23.90 0.91 -7.80
CA ARG A 428 25.14 1.27 -8.52
C ARG A 428 26.31 1.48 -7.57
N GLY A 429 26.06 1.91 -6.33
CA GLY A 429 27.04 1.97 -5.26
C GLY A 429 27.41 0.62 -4.65
N GLY A 430 26.85 -0.48 -5.13
CA GLY A 430 27.12 -1.85 -4.67
C GLY A 430 26.22 -2.33 -3.53
N ALA A 431 25.16 -1.58 -3.16
CA ALA A 431 24.20 -2.04 -2.15
C ALA A 431 23.43 -3.28 -2.65
N ALA A 432 23.29 -4.28 -1.79
CA ALA A 432 22.32 -5.35 -1.96
C ALA A 432 20.94 -4.84 -1.58
N ILE A 433 19.90 -5.15 -2.37
CA ILE A 433 18.56 -4.63 -2.13
C ILE A 433 17.55 -5.79 -2.12
N LEU A 434 16.76 -5.87 -1.05
CA LEU A 434 15.60 -6.75 -0.95
C LEU A 434 14.34 -5.88 -0.99
N VAL A 435 13.53 -6.04 -2.04
CA VAL A 435 12.27 -5.31 -2.22
C VAL A 435 11.11 -6.26 -1.99
N VAL A 436 10.31 -6.00 -1.00
CA VAL A 436 9.04 -6.69 -0.76
C VAL A 436 7.92 -5.84 -1.33
N SER A 437 7.15 -6.35 -2.28
CA SER A 437 6.03 -5.62 -2.86
C SER A 437 4.90 -6.55 -3.33
N LEU A 438 3.66 -6.08 -3.15
CA LEU A 438 2.47 -6.68 -3.75
C LEU A 438 2.26 -6.18 -5.20
N ASP A 439 2.93 -5.09 -5.57
CA ASP A 439 2.89 -4.53 -6.92
C ASP A 439 3.90 -5.26 -7.81
N LEU A 440 3.41 -6.15 -8.66
CA LEU A 440 4.26 -6.92 -9.56
C LEU A 440 4.94 -6.03 -10.62
N ASP A 441 4.32 -4.91 -11.02
CA ASP A 441 4.93 -3.97 -11.96
C ASP A 441 6.14 -3.27 -11.29
N GLU A 442 6.05 -2.94 -9.99
CA GLU A 442 7.19 -2.42 -9.23
C GLU A 442 8.34 -3.44 -9.15
N LEU A 443 8.03 -4.71 -8.84
CA LEU A 443 9.05 -5.77 -8.80
C LEU A 443 9.69 -6.01 -10.17
N ARG A 444 8.91 -5.98 -11.25
CA ARG A 444 9.43 -6.10 -12.63
C ARG A 444 10.36 -4.96 -13.01
N GLU A 445 10.04 -3.74 -12.57
CA GLU A 445 10.85 -2.56 -12.84
C GLU A 445 12.18 -2.60 -12.09
N LEU A 446 12.16 -2.98 -10.82
CA LEU A 446 13.30 -2.87 -9.92
C LEU A 446 14.22 -4.11 -9.90
N CYS A 447 13.66 -5.33 -9.96
CA CYS A 447 14.37 -6.52 -9.51
C CYS A 447 15.09 -7.27 -10.63
N HIS A 448 16.18 -7.96 -10.29
CA HIS A 448 16.90 -8.88 -11.18
C HIS A 448 16.20 -10.25 -11.21
N ARG A 449 15.62 -10.66 -10.09
CA ARG A 449 14.82 -11.86 -9.91
C ARG A 449 13.80 -11.66 -8.80
N ILE A 450 12.76 -12.48 -8.80
CA ILE A 450 11.64 -12.41 -7.86
C ILE A 450 11.51 -13.74 -7.16
N LEU A 451 11.65 -13.73 -5.83
CA LEU A 451 11.30 -14.85 -4.97
C LEU A 451 9.81 -14.78 -4.67
N VAL A 452 9.11 -15.89 -4.78
CA VAL A 452 7.67 -15.94 -4.43
C VAL A 452 7.52 -16.65 -3.10
N LEU A 453 6.95 -15.95 -2.13
CA LEU A 453 6.71 -16.47 -0.79
C LEU A 453 5.26 -16.96 -0.67
N PHE A 454 5.09 -18.20 -0.19
CA PHE A 454 3.79 -18.79 0.10
C PHE A 454 3.89 -19.66 1.36
N ASP A 455 2.94 -19.50 2.29
CA ASP A 455 2.87 -20.22 3.58
C ASP A 455 4.22 -20.28 4.32
N GLY A 456 4.94 -19.13 4.36
CA GLY A 456 6.23 -19.01 5.03
C GLY A 456 7.41 -19.72 4.34
N ARG A 457 7.27 -20.16 3.10
CA ARG A 457 8.30 -20.82 2.30
C ARG A 457 8.51 -20.12 0.97
N ILE A 458 9.70 -20.25 0.39
CA ILE A 458 9.92 -19.86 -1.00
C ILE A 458 9.27 -20.91 -1.89
N ALA A 459 8.15 -20.55 -2.51
CA ALA A 459 7.43 -21.40 -3.46
C ALA A 459 8.20 -21.54 -4.79
N GLY A 460 9.03 -20.55 -5.13
CA GLY A 460 9.88 -20.58 -6.31
C GLY A 460 10.55 -19.24 -6.59
N GLU A 461 11.34 -19.22 -7.64
CA GLU A 461 12.02 -18.04 -8.17
C GLU A 461 11.56 -17.78 -9.60
N ALA A 462 11.35 -16.52 -9.96
CA ALA A 462 10.91 -16.11 -11.28
C ALA A 462 11.77 -14.98 -11.82
N ALA A 463 11.89 -14.91 -13.13
CA ALA A 463 12.48 -13.77 -13.81
C ALA A 463 11.50 -12.57 -13.79
N PRO A 464 11.99 -11.32 -13.89
CA PRO A 464 11.13 -10.14 -13.84
C PRO A 464 10.08 -10.06 -14.96
N ASP A 465 10.33 -10.72 -16.09
CA ASP A 465 9.42 -10.80 -17.25
C ASP A 465 8.38 -11.93 -17.14
N ALA A 466 8.38 -12.69 -16.04
CA ALA A 466 7.38 -13.72 -15.79
C ALA A 466 5.94 -13.15 -15.86
N SER A 467 5.01 -13.93 -16.41
CA SER A 467 3.62 -13.50 -16.57
C SER A 467 2.90 -13.35 -15.23
N ASP A 468 1.85 -12.50 -15.21
CA ASP A 468 0.97 -12.35 -14.02
C ASP A 468 0.34 -13.69 -13.62
N GLU A 469 0.04 -14.54 -14.60
CA GLU A 469 -0.52 -15.86 -14.36
C GLU A 469 0.49 -16.79 -13.67
N GLN A 470 1.74 -16.80 -14.14
CA GLN A 470 2.79 -17.60 -13.55
C GLN A 470 3.09 -17.18 -12.10
N LEU A 471 3.33 -15.89 -11.87
CA LEU A 471 3.57 -15.35 -10.53
C LEU A 471 2.37 -15.60 -9.63
N GLY A 472 1.15 -15.37 -10.14
CA GLY A 472 -0.06 -15.58 -9.37
C GLY A 472 -0.29 -17.03 -8.95
N ARG A 473 0.00 -18.01 -9.82
CA ARG A 473 -0.07 -19.44 -9.45
C ARG A 473 0.92 -19.77 -8.33
N MET A 474 2.16 -19.27 -8.43
CA MET A 474 3.18 -19.46 -7.39
C MET A 474 2.75 -18.82 -6.07
N MET A 475 2.16 -17.61 -6.11
CA MET A 475 1.66 -16.89 -4.93
C MET A 475 0.48 -17.61 -4.26
N LEU A 476 -0.20 -18.51 -4.96
CA LEU A 476 -1.27 -19.38 -4.44
C LEU A 476 -0.78 -20.79 -4.08
N GLY A 477 0.54 -21.02 -4.10
CA GLY A 477 1.13 -22.35 -3.80
C GLY A 477 0.95 -23.37 -4.91
N GLN A 478 0.46 -22.98 -6.09
CA GLN A 478 0.35 -23.84 -7.26
C GLN A 478 1.67 -23.80 -8.04
N VAL A 479 2.68 -24.50 -7.53
CA VAL A 479 3.98 -24.63 -8.20
C VAL A 479 3.79 -25.55 -9.40
N PRO A 480 4.25 -25.17 -10.62
CA PRO A 480 4.34 -26.14 -11.69
C PRO A 480 5.32 -27.24 -11.23
N ALA A 481 4.92 -28.50 -11.41
CA ALA A 481 5.86 -29.62 -11.19
C ALA A 481 7.12 -29.30 -11.99
N VAL A 482 8.25 -29.19 -11.29
CA VAL A 482 9.56 -29.08 -11.95
C VAL A 482 9.74 -30.36 -12.75
N ALA A 483 9.71 -30.22 -14.10
CA ALA A 483 9.96 -31.31 -15.02
C ALA A 483 11.45 -31.67 -15.00
#